data_ae454219feab1d92b4c90cc8f053c00b
#
_entry.id   ae454219feab1d92b4c90cc8f053c00b
#
_cell.length_a   1.000
_cell.length_b   1.000
_cell.length_c   1.000
_cell.angle_alpha   90.00
_cell.angle_beta   90.00
_cell.angle_gamma   90.00
#
_symmetry.space_group_name_H-M   'P 1'
#
loop_
_entity.id
_entity.type
_entity.pdbx_description
1 polymer ?
#
loop_
_entity_poly.entity_id
_entity_poly.type
_entity_poly.pdbx_seq_one_letter_code
_entity_poly.pdbx_strand_id
1 'polypeptide(L)'
;MSETIGYGIDVSSYNGDIDWHKVKTAGVQHAVIKATKKDLSPDQRFKQNWEGCRKEGISCSIYRYVYESTVKEAENAAKAVVTLLEEQKAPKGTMVWWDVEDQCLRKAAGTTLTASILAAQKVIASSGYGFGVYCSKYWYESVLRTEDLSCPFWIARYPSSRKLNFGTQPAERYRPATRQPLWGWQFSSAGQVPGISHDTDLDVIYGVSSYPEPTKNLRKGDRGTDVCWVQERLNWTGAGLDVDGSFGPKTDAAVRTFQREHDLAVDGIVGPQTRAALKAV
;
A
#
# COMPACT_ATOMS: atom_id res chain seq x y z
N MET A 1 -14.35 17.02 0.24
CA MET A 1 -15.05 15.73 0.14
C MET A 1 -14.14 14.70 0.81
N SER A 2 -14.64 13.94 1.77
CA SER A 2 -13.86 12.96 2.52
C SER A 2 -13.67 11.73 1.62
N GLU A 3 -12.47 11.57 1.10
CA GLU A 3 -12.03 10.33 0.46
C GLU A 3 -11.84 9.29 1.55
N THR A 4 -12.82 8.50 1.80
CA THR A 4 -12.56 7.37 2.66
C THR A 4 -12.68 6.11 1.90
N ILE A 5 -12.14 5.24 1.88
CA ILE A 5 -11.19 4.70 2.20
C ILE A 5 -11.29 3.41 2.97
N GLY A 6 -10.30 2.96 3.48
CA GLY A 6 -10.24 1.72 4.21
C GLY A 6 -9.50 1.89 5.53
N TYR A 7 -9.71 0.91 6.39
CA TYR A 7 -8.91 0.75 7.59
C TYR A 7 -7.97 -0.43 7.40
N GLY A 8 -6.71 -0.20 7.72
CA GLY A 8 -5.63 -1.15 7.56
C GLY A 8 -4.86 -1.38 8.84
N ILE A 9 -3.94 -2.32 8.71
CA ILE A 9 -2.92 -2.63 9.71
C ILE A 9 -1.59 -2.83 9.02
N ASP A 10 -0.49 -2.64 9.72
CA ASP A 10 0.77 -3.20 9.28
C ASP A 10 1.34 -4.18 10.30
N VAL A 11 2.00 -5.20 9.77
CA VAL A 11 2.41 -6.37 10.54
C VAL A 11 3.78 -6.90 10.14
N SER A 12 4.43 -7.53 11.12
CA SER A 12 5.72 -8.20 10.96
C SER A 12 5.75 -9.48 11.79
N SER A 13 6.92 -10.11 11.88
CA SER A 13 7.18 -11.21 12.83
C SER A 13 6.93 -10.82 14.29
N TYR A 14 6.97 -9.53 14.64
CA TYR A 14 6.66 -9.02 15.98
C TYR A 14 5.24 -9.38 16.43
N ASN A 15 4.28 -9.40 15.50
CA ASN A 15 2.86 -9.65 15.81
C ASN A 15 2.56 -11.13 16.07
N GLY A 16 3.53 -12.02 15.93
CA GLY A 16 3.39 -13.45 16.21
C GLY A 16 2.51 -14.17 15.18
N ASP A 17 1.76 -15.17 15.66
CA ASP A 17 0.79 -15.87 14.83
C ASP A 17 -0.50 -15.06 14.71
N ILE A 18 -0.96 -14.87 13.48
CA ILE A 18 -2.14 -14.06 13.16
C ILE A 18 -3.27 -14.97 12.67
N ASP A 19 -4.43 -14.84 13.31
CA ASP A 19 -5.68 -15.43 12.83
C ASP A 19 -6.32 -14.49 11.79
N TRP A 20 -5.94 -14.64 10.54
CA TRP A 20 -6.37 -13.78 9.45
C TRP A 20 -7.88 -13.81 9.20
N HIS A 21 -8.56 -14.90 9.55
CA HIS A 21 -10.01 -14.95 9.49
C HIS A 21 -10.66 -13.98 10.49
N LYS A 22 -10.17 -13.95 11.73
CA LYS A 22 -10.64 -12.98 12.72
C LYS A 22 -10.29 -11.54 12.34
N VAL A 23 -9.08 -11.32 11.80
CA VAL A 23 -8.66 -10.01 11.28
C VAL A 23 -9.62 -9.52 10.19
N LYS A 24 -9.97 -10.38 9.23
CA LYS A 24 -10.96 -10.04 8.19
C LYS A 24 -12.33 -9.76 8.77
N THR A 25 -12.80 -10.60 9.68
CA THR A 25 -14.11 -10.44 10.34
C THR A 25 -14.18 -9.16 11.17
N ALA A 26 -13.06 -8.69 11.71
CA ALA A 26 -12.97 -7.41 12.41
C ALA A 26 -13.12 -6.20 11.47
N GLY A 27 -13.06 -6.41 10.14
CA GLY A 27 -13.25 -5.34 9.16
C GLY A 27 -11.94 -4.78 8.58
N VAL A 28 -10.79 -5.43 8.80
CA VAL A 28 -9.53 -5.02 8.16
C VAL A 28 -9.64 -5.22 6.65
N GLN A 29 -9.37 -4.14 5.90
CA GLN A 29 -9.50 -4.10 4.45
C GLN A 29 -8.14 -4.19 3.76
N HIS A 30 -7.08 -3.71 4.42
CA HIS A 30 -5.72 -3.71 3.88
C HIS A 30 -4.69 -4.10 4.95
N ALA A 31 -3.67 -4.85 4.55
CA ALA A 31 -2.54 -5.15 5.41
C ALA A 31 -1.21 -4.82 4.70
N VAL A 32 -0.31 -4.11 5.40
CA VAL A 32 1.04 -3.86 4.93
C VAL A 32 1.98 -4.82 5.67
N ILE A 33 2.66 -5.70 4.95
CA ILE A 33 3.40 -6.83 5.54
C ILE A 33 4.90 -6.58 5.42
N LYS A 34 5.65 -6.72 6.53
CA LYS A 34 7.10 -6.60 6.52
C LYS A 34 7.72 -7.61 5.58
N ALA A 35 8.47 -7.12 4.58
CA ALA A 35 9.08 -7.97 3.56
C ALA A 35 10.37 -8.62 4.07
N THR A 36 11.34 -7.82 4.49
CA THR A 36 12.70 -8.30 4.77
C THR A 36 13.26 -7.74 6.06
N LYS A 37 14.21 -8.48 6.63
CA LYS A 37 15.05 -8.06 7.75
C LYS A 37 16.22 -7.19 7.27
N LYS A 38 17.03 -6.67 8.19
CA LYS A 38 18.19 -5.83 7.91
C LYS A 38 19.20 -6.51 6.97
N ASP A 39 19.40 -7.80 7.11
CA ASP A 39 20.30 -8.63 6.29
C ASP A 39 19.73 -9.01 4.93
N LEU A 40 18.60 -8.40 4.52
CA LEU A 40 17.84 -8.64 3.30
C LEU A 40 17.15 -9.99 3.22
N SER A 41 17.31 -10.88 4.19
CA SER A 41 16.54 -12.12 4.25
C SER A 41 15.06 -11.81 4.54
N PRO A 42 14.11 -12.66 4.12
CA PRO A 42 12.70 -12.47 4.40
C PRO A 42 12.42 -12.32 5.90
N ASP A 43 11.43 -11.48 6.26
CA ASP A 43 10.89 -11.49 7.61
C ASP A 43 10.41 -12.92 7.96
N GLN A 44 10.60 -13.34 9.19
CA GLN A 44 10.34 -14.73 9.61
C GLN A 44 8.90 -15.18 9.38
N ARG A 45 7.96 -14.24 9.41
CA ARG A 45 6.52 -14.48 9.21
C ARG A 45 6.00 -13.99 7.87
N PHE A 46 6.88 -13.48 7.00
CA PHE A 46 6.46 -12.88 5.74
C PHE A 46 5.55 -13.81 4.93
N LYS A 47 6.01 -15.02 4.65
CA LYS A 47 5.25 -15.98 3.85
C LYS A 47 3.89 -16.31 4.47
N GLN A 48 3.88 -16.60 5.77
CA GLN A 48 2.66 -16.92 6.50
C GLN A 48 1.65 -15.76 6.47
N ASN A 49 2.13 -14.54 6.71
CA ASN A 49 1.28 -13.34 6.69
C ASN A 49 0.78 -13.04 5.28
N TRP A 50 1.63 -13.15 4.27
CA TRP A 50 1.29 -12.95 2.87
C TRP A 50 0.22 -13.92 2.36
N GLU A 51 0.40 -15.22 2.64
CA GLU A 51 -0.56 -16.26 2.24
C GLU A 51 -1.88 -16.13 3.03
N GLY A 52 -1.80 -15.91 4.35
CA GLY A 52 -2.96 -15.79 5.22
C GLY A 52 -3.83 -14.59 4.89
N CYS A 53 -3.22 -13.42 4.71
CA CYS A 53 -3.89 -12.19 4.31
C CYS A 53 -4.64 -12.37 2.98
N ARG A 54 -3.98 -12.90 1.96
CA ARG A 54 -4.55 -13.10 0.63
C ARG A 54 -5.64 -14.16 0.59
N LYS A 55 -5.49 -15.23 1.38
CA LYS A 55 -6.51 -16.29 1.49
C LYS A 55 -7.85 -15.75 1.98
N GLU A 56 -7.83 -14.79 2.90
CA GLU A 56 -9.03 -14.15 3.43
C GLU A 56 -9.53 -12.98 2.55
N GLY A 57 -8.89 -12.70 1.42
CA GLY A 57 -9.28 -11.62 0.52
C GLY A 57 -9.07 -10.23 1.11
N ILE A 58 -8.07 -10.08 1.99
CA ILE A 58 -7.60 -8.77 2.45
C ILE A 58 -6.61 -8.23 1.41
N SER A 59 -6.72 -6.97 1.04
CA SER A 59 -5.76 -6.33 0.15
C SER A 59 -4.39 -6.27 0.82
N CYS A 60 -3.31 -6.59 0.09
CA CYS A 60 -1.98 -6.68 0.66
C CYS A 60 -0.97 -5.81 -0.08
N SER A 61 -0.17 -5.10 0.67
CA SER A 61 1.09 -4.49 0.23
C SER A 61 2.22 -4.92 1.16
N ILE A 62 3.44 -4.49 0.87
CA ILE A 62 4.58 -4.85 1.69
C ILE A 62 5.40 -3.62 2.07
N TYR A 63 6.19 -3.71 3.15
CA TYR A 63 7.15 -2.69 3.48
C TYR A 63 8.56 -3.24 3.70
N ARG A 64 9.56 -2.42 3.39
CA ARG A 64 10.97 -2.62 3.69
C ARG A 64 11.44 -1.56 4.66
N TYR A 65 11.80 -1.91 5.88
CA TYR A 65 12.46 -1.00 6.82
C TYR A 65 13.89 -0.73 6.34
N VAL A 66 14.20 0.53 6.04
CA VAL A 66 15.37 0.94 5.27
C VAL A 66 16.54 1.27 6.19
N TYR A 67 17.70 0.71 5.87
CA TYR A 67 18.99 1.05 6.48
C TYR A 67 19.99 1.56 5.45
N GLU A 68 19.64 1.49 4.19
CA GLU A 68 20.46 1.73 3.02
C GLU A 68 20.62 3.22 2.77
N SER A 69 21.84 3.74 2.96
CA SER A 69 22.13 5.16 2.81
C SER A 69 22.76 5.52 1.46
N THR A 70 23.19 4.53 0.68
CA THR A 70 23.81 4.73 -0.62
C THR A 70 22.94 4.13 -1.75
N VAL A 71 23.13 4.67 -2.96
CA VAL A 71 22.46 4.17 -4.17
C VAL A 71 22.66 2.67 -4.36
N LYS A 72 23.90 2.18 -4.21
CA LYS A 72 24.24 0.78 -4.42
C LYS A 72 23.56 -0.15 -3.40
N GLU A 73 23.54 0.24 -2.16
CA GLU A 73 22.86 -0.54 -1.10
C GLU A 73 21.35 -0.58 -1.36
N ALA A 74 20.74 0.57 -1.70
CA ALA A 74 19.32 0.67 -1.99
C ALA A 74 18.90 -0.16 -3.21
N GLU A 75 19.70 -0.18 -4.28
CA GLU A 75 19.47 -1.06 -5.43
C GLU A 75 19.52 -2.54 -5.03
N ASN A 76 20.47 -2.94 -4.19
CA ASN A 76 20.58 -4.32 -3.72
C ASN A 76 19.38 -4.72 -2.86
N ALA A 77 18.96 -3.86 -1.93
CA ALA A 77 17.79 -4.09 -1.09
C ALA A 77 16.51 -4.16 -1.93
N ALA A 78 16.35 -3.27 -2.90
CA ALA A 78 15.22 -3.28 -3.82
C ALA A 78 15.17 -4.57 -4.65
N LYS A 79 16.30 -5.07 -5.14
CA LYS A 79 16.39 -6.35 -5.86
C LYS A 79 15.97 -7.53 -4.96
N ALA A 80 16.40 -7.54 -3.70
CA ALA A 80 16.00 -8.59 -2.75
C ALA A 80 14.48 -8.58 -2.52
N VAL A 81 13.87 -7.40 -2.39
CA VAL A 81 12.42 -7.25 -2.27
C VAL A 81 11.70 -7.73 -3.53
N VAL A 82 12.20 -7.39 -4.72
CA VAL A 82 11.64 -7.85 -6.01
C VAL A 82 11.72 -9.36 -6.11
N THR A 83 12.87 -9.97 -5.81
CA THR A 83 13.04 -11.43 -5.80
C THR A 83 12.02 -12.10 -4.88
N LEU A 84 11.86 -11.58 -3.66
CA LEU A 84 10.87 -12.10 -2.71
C LEU A 84 9.45 -12.05 -3.26
N LEU A 85 9.04 -10.93 -3.88
CA LEU A 85 7.73 -10.80 -4.50
C LEU A 85 7.53 -11.79 -5.66
N GLU A 86 8.55 -12.00 -6.48
CA GLU A 86 8.52 -12.95 -7.60
C GLU A 86 8.41 -14.40 -7.10
N GLU A 87 9.16 -14.78 -6.08
CA GLU A 87 9.06 -16.10 -5.42
C GLU A 87 7.65 -16.35 -4.86
N GLN A 88 7.02 -15.33 -4.31
CA GLN A 88 5.64 -15.41 -3.81
C GLN A 88 4.58 -15.26 -4.91
N LYS A 89 4.97 -15.14 -6.16
CA LYS A 89 4.06 -14.89 -7.29
C LYS A 89 3.12 -13.72 -7.01
N ALA A 90 3.68 -12.67 -6.42
CA ALA A 90 2.92 -11.47 -6.10
C ALA A 90 2.39 -10.81 -7.39
N PRO A 91 1.15 -10.35 -7.43
CA PRO A 91 0.61 -9.62 -8.58
C PRO A 91 1.49 -8.43 -8.91
N LYS A 92 1.71 -8.19 -10.22
CA LYS A 92 2.35 -6.93 -10.62
C LYS A 92 1.48 -5.76 -10.16
N GLY A 93 2.13 -4.69 -9.73
CA GLY A 93 1.47 -3.58 -9.07
C GLY A 93 1.37 -3.67 -7.55
N THR A 94 1.70 -4.82 -6.94
CA THR A 94 1.82 -4.85 -5.47
C THR A 94 2.69 -3.69 -5.00
N MET A 95 2.16 -2.88 -4.07
CA MET A 95 2.88 -1.74 -3.50
C MET A 95 4.01 -2.19 -2.60
N VAL A 96 5.15 -1.54 -2.76
CA VAL A 96 6.31 -1.64 -1.88
C VAL A 96 6.48 -0.30 -1.17
N TRP A 97 6.30 -0.29 0.14
CA TRP A 97 6.53 0.86 0.99
C TRP A 97 7.98 0.87 1.45
N TRP A 98 8.72 1.88 1.03
CA TRP A 98 10.09 2.13 1.42
C TRP A 98 10.06 2.91 2.74
N ASP A 99 10.30 2.23 3.85
CA ASP A 99 10.12 2.74 5.20
C ASP A 99 11.40 3.45 5.66
N VAL A 100 11.38 4.79 5.57
CA VAL A 100 12.53 5.67 5.76
C VAL A 100 12.39 6.43 7.07
N GLU A 101 12.86 5.83 8.16
CA GLU A 101 12.77 6.44 9.50
C GLU A 101 13.96 6.12 10.42
N ASP A 102 14.86 5.21 10.03
CA ASP A 102 15.98 4.83 10.87
C ASP A 102 17.00 5.96 11.04
N GLN A 103 17.44 6.17 12.28
CA GLN A 103 18.38 7.24 12.62
C GLN A 103 19.72 7.15 11.88
N CYS A 104 20.13 5.95 11.44
CA CYS A 104 21.37 5.77 10.66
C CYS A 104 21.31 6.54 9.32
N LEU A 105 20.12 6.75 8.77
CA LEU A 105 19.91 7.45 7.51
C LEU A 105 20.09 8.98 7.62
N ARG A 106 20.04 9.54 8.84
CA ARG A 106 20.17 11.00 9.04
C ARG A 106 21.49 11.56 8.55
N LYS A 107 22.54 10.75 8.56
CA LYS A 107 23.88 11.16 8.05
C LYS A 107 23.88 11.33 6.52
N ALA A 108 22.96 10.66 5.82
CA ALA A 108 22.78 10.75 4.37
C ALA A 108 21.63 11.70 3.98
N ALA A 109 21.01 12.41 4.93
CA ALA A 109 19.89 13.31 4.66
C ALA A 109 20.19 14.31 3.53
N GLY A 110 19.15 14.75 2.84
CA GLY A 110 19.28 15.60 1.66
C GLY A 110 19.46 14.80 0.36
N THR A 111 20.31 15.26 -0.53
CA THR A 111 20.45 14.70 -1.89
C THR A 111 20.91 13.25 -1.94
N THR A 112 21.75 12.84 -0.99
CA THR A 112 22.29 11.46 -0.94
C THR A 112 21.18 10.46 -0.61
N LEU A 113 20.36 10.74 0.41
CA LEU A 113 19.24 9.88 0.78
C LEU A 113 18.16 9.88 -0.32
N THR A 114 17.88 11.04 -0.92
CA THR A 114 16.96 11.14 -2.05
C THR A 114 17.42 10.28 -3.22
N ALA A 115 18.70 10.32 -3.58
CA ALA A 115 19.24 9.47 -4.66
C ALA A 115 19.13 7.97 -4.35
N SER A 116 19.32 7.58 -3.08
CA SER A 116 19.12 6.20 -2.61
C SER A 116 17.66 5.77 -2.78
N ILE A 117 16.71 6.59 -2.35
CA ILE A 117 15.26 6.30 -2.49
C ILE A 117 14.87 6.18 -3.97
N LEU A 118 15.31 7.11 -4.82
CA LEU A 118 15.03 7.09 -6.26
C LEU A 118 15.64 5.87 -6.96
N ALA A 119 16.81 5.41 -6.53
CA ALA A 119 17.42 4.20 -7.05
C ALA A 119 16.59 2.94 -6.71
N ALA A 120 16.09 2.82 -5.48
CA ALA A 120 15.18 1.76 -5.09
C ALA A 120 13.86 1.81 -5.89
N GLN A 121 13.26 3.00 -6.02
CA GLN A 121 12.06 3.22 -6.82
C GLN A 121 12.25 2.72 -8.26
N LYS A 122 13.36 3.08 -8.89
CA LYS A 122 13.67 2.66 -10.26
C LYS A 122 13.72 1.14 -10.41
N VAL A 123 14.36 0.42 -9.49
CA VAL A 123 14.45 -1.05 -9.53
C VAL A 123 13.07 -1.68 -9.37
N ILE A 124 12.30 -1.25 -8.36
CA ILE A 124 10.99 -1.79 -8.04
C ILE A 124 10.00 -1.53 -9.18
N ALA A 125 9.92 -0.28 -9.65
CA ALA A 125 9.02 0.11 -10.74
C ALA A 125 9.37 -0.58 -12.07
N SER A 126 10.67 -0.72 -12.41
CA SER A 126 11.11 -1.44 -13.62
C SER A 126 10.73 -2.92 -13.58
N SER A 127 10.52 -3.48 -12.40
CA SER A 127 10.06 -4.86 -12.20
C SER A 127 8.53 -4.98 -12.19
N GLY A 128 7.81 -3.89 -12.44
CA GLY A 128 6.34 -3.85 -12.52
C GLY A 128 5.62 -3.81 -11.18
N TYR A 129 6.29 -3.40 -10.10
CA TYR A 129 5.70 -3.21 -8.78
C TYR A 129 5.50 -1.72 -8.47
N GLY A 130 4.52 -1.42 -7.62
CA GLY A 130 4.28 -0.08 -7.13
C GLY A 130 5.34 0.34 -6.10
N PHE A 131 5.55 1.64 -5.96
CA PHE A 131 6.51 2.19 -5.00
C PHE A 131 5.91 3.39 -4.27
N GLY A 132 6.09 3.45 -2.96
CA GLY A 132 5.78 4.58 -2.12
C GLY A 132 6.75 4.70 -0.95
N VAL A 133 6.72 5.83 -0.28
CA VAL A 133 7.57 6.07 0.90
C VAL A 133 6.70 6.09 2.15
N TYR A 134 7.10 5.30 3.16
CA TYR A 134 6.60 5.48 4.52
C TYR A 134 7.64 6.23 5.33
N CYS A 135 7.18 7.13 6.16
CA CYS A 135 7.98 7.80 7.18
C CYS A 135 7.10 8.45 8.25
N SER A 136 7.70 8.86 9.37
CA SER A 136 6.99 9.70 10.32
C SER A 136 6.75 11.11 9.78
N LYS A 137 5.74 11.81 10.31
CA LYS A 137 5.50 13.24 10.00
C LYS A 137 6.76 14.09 10.15
N TYR A 138 7.58 13.83 11.18
CA TYR A 138 8.82 14.55 11.40
C TYR A 138 9.82 14.32 10.24
N TRP A 139 9.98 13.07 9.77
CA TRP A 139 10.86 12.77 8.65
C TRP A 139 10.38 13.43 7.36
N TYR A 140 9.06 13.40 7.12
CA TYR A 140 8.46 14.06 5.97
C TYR A 140 8.73 15.57 5.93
N GLU A 141 8.56 16.26 7.07
CA GLU A 141 8.63 17.72 7.14
C GLU A 141 10.06 18.26 7.31
N SER A 142 10.99 17.47 7.87
CA SER A 142 12.25 17.99 8.37
C SER A 142 13.50 17.26 7.88
N VAL A 143 13.39 16.08 7.29
CA VAL A 143 14.55 15.24 6.92
C VAL A 143 14.59 14.93 5.44
N LEU A 144 13.44 14.53 4.87
CA LEU A 144 13.34 14.15 3.46
C LEU A 144 13.20 15.41 2.57
N ARG A 145 13.79 15.34 1.42
CA ARG A 145 13.54 16.29 0.32
C ARG A 145 12.33 15.80 -0.48
N THR A 146 11.16 15.99 0.11
CA THR A 146 9.91 15.45 -0.46
C THR A 146 9.56 16.07 -1.80
N GLU A 147 10.03 17.30 -2.09
CA GLU A 147 9.86 17.96 -3.37
C GLU A 147 10.53 17.23 -4.54
N ASP A 148 11.55 16.40 -4.27
CA ASP A 148 12.28 15.62 -5.26
C ASP A 148 11.71 14.19 -5.43
N LEU A 149 10.67 13.82 -4.68
CA LEU A 149 10.06 12.48 -4.67
C LEU A 149 8.67 12.52 -5.31
N SER A 150 8.50 11.84 -6.44
CA SER A 150 7.23 11.75 -7.17
C SER A 150 6.55 10.40 -6.92
N CYS A 151 6.23 10.12 -5.66
CA CYS A 151 5.55 8.89 -5.25
C CYS A 151 4.54 9.17 -4.13
N PRO A 152 3.57 8.29 -3.89
CA PRO A 152 2.68 8.41 -2.75
C PRO A 152 3.41 8.22 -1.42
N PHE A 153 2.85 8.83 -0.38
CA PHE A 153 3.37 8.74 0.99
C PHE A 153 2.38 8.03 1.92
N TRP A 154 2.92 7.23 2.81
CA TRP A 154 2.26 6.67 3.99
C TRP A 154 2.94 7.28 5.23
N ILE A 155 2.19 8.04 6.02
CA ILE A 155 2.76 8.90 7.07
C ILE A 155 2.32 8.44 8.46
N ALA A 156 3.29 8.19 9.32
CA ALA A 156 3.01 7.99 10.75
C ALA A 156 2.84 9.33 11.46
N ARG A 157 1.72 9.46 12.15
CA ARG A 157 1.43 10.53 13.10
C ARG A 157 0.48 10.03 14.16
N TYR A 158 0.95 9.86 15.37
CA TYR A 158 0.19 9.31 16.49
C TYR A 158 -0.44 10.45 17.33
N PRO A 159 -1.75 10.68 17.22
CA PRO A 159 -2.44 11.67 18.05
C PRO A 159 -2.50 11.27 19.51
N SER A 160 -2.37 9.99 19.83
CA SER A 160 -2.45 9.43 21.17
C SER A 160 -1.55 8.19 21.27
N SER A 161 -0.98 7.98 22.44
CA SER A 161 -0.26 6.75 22.81
C SER A 161 -1.15 5.72 23.51
N ARG A 162 -2.46 5.96 23.61
CA ARG A 162 -3.40 5.04 24.24
C ARG A 162 -3.65 3.82 23.35
N LYS A 163 -3.93 2.70 23.98
CA LYS A 163 -4.44 1.52 23.27
C LYS A 163 -5.79 1.83 22.62
N LEU A 164 -5.92 1.49 21.37
CA LEU A 164 -7.10 1.71 20.56
C LEU A 164 -7.63 0.38 20.02
N ASN A 165 -8.92 0.16 20.09
CA ASN A 165 -9.52 -0.97 19.39
C ASN A 165 -9.56 -0.70 17.88
N PHE A 166 -9.39 -1.73 17.07
CA PHE A 166 -9.61 -1.64 15.63
C PHE A 166 -11.03 -1.12 15.36
N GLY A 167 -11.17 -0.25 14.39
CA GLY A 167 -12.42 0.47 14.11
C GLY A 167 -12.53 1.85 14.80
N THR A 168 -11.62 2.18 15.75
CA THR A 168 -11.52 3.53 16.28
C THR A 168 -11.06 4.47 15.18
N GLN A 169 -11.84 5.53 14.94
CA GLN A 169 -11.49 6.53 13.93
C GLN A 169 -10.64 7.64 14.53
N PRO A 170 -9.49 7.98 13.94
CA PRO A 170 -8.71 9.12 14.39
C PRO A 170 -9.43 10.42 14.03
N ALA A 171 -9.26 11.46 14.87
CA ALA A 171 -9.86 12.77 14.56
C ALA A 171 -9.14 13.42 13.36
N GLU A 172 -9.89 13.79 12.33
CA GLU A 172 -9.40 14.30 11.03
C GLU A 172 -8.46 15.51 11.17
N ARG A 173 -8.61 16.34 12.21
CA ARG A 173 -7.68 17.46 12.47
C ARG A 173 -6.22 17.03 12.69
N TYR A 174 -5.98 15.74 12.90
CA TYR A 174 -4.63 15.18 13.06
C TYR A 174 -4.11 14.52 11.78
N ARG A 175 -4.93 14.44 10.72
CA ARG A 175 -4.47 13.91 9.42
C ARG A 175 -3.21 14.62 8.99
N PRO A 176 -2.16 13.90 8.53
CA PRO A 176 -0.98 14.51 7.97
C PRO A 176 -1.33 15.33 6.72
N ALA A 177 -0.78 16.54 6.61
CA ALA A 177 -0.85 17.30 5.37
C ALA A 177 0.41 17.01 4.54
N THR A 178 0.23 16.64 3.28
CA THR A 178 1.32 16.34 2.36
C THR A 178 1.14 17.10 1.04
N ARG A 179 2.25 17.38 0.34
CA ARG A 179 2.23 17.93 -1.02
C ARG A 179 2.03 16.83 -2.06
N GLN A 180 2.61 15.67 -1.79
CA GLN A 180 2.44 14.45 -2.58
C GLN A 180 1.16 13.72 -2.18
N PRO A 181 0.68 12.78 -2.98
CA PRO A 181 -0.46 11.95 -2.62
C PRO A 181 -0.26 11.25 -1.27
N LEU A 182 -1.16 11.47 -0.32
CA LEU A 182 -1.20 10.76 0.95
C LEU A 182 -1.99 9.47 0.74
N TRP A 183 -1.28 8.34 0.66
CA TRP A 183 -1.92 7.04 0.53
C TRP A 183 -2.45 6.53 1.86
N GLY A 184 -1.72 6.76 2.95
CA GLY A 184 -2.11 6.24 4.24
C GLY A 184 -1.64 7.09 5.41
N TRP A 185 -2.34 6.95 6.51
CA TRP A 185 -2.01 7.55 7.78
C TRP A 185 -1.97 6.47 8.86
N GLN A 186 -0.78 6.09 9.30
CA GLN A 186 -0.60 5.26 10.49
C GLN A 186 -0.82 6.15 11.72
N PHE A 187 -1.95 5.93 12.40
CA PHE A 187 -2.39 6.82 13.47
C PHE A 187 -2.21 6.25 14.88
N SER A 188 -1.84 5.00 15.00
CA SER A 188 -1.55 4.33 16.26
C SER A 188 -0.55 3.20 16.07
N SER A 189 0.32 3.01 17.06
CA SER A 189 1.19 1.84 17.20
C SER A 189 0.78 0.94 18.40
N ALA A 190 -0.42 1.15 18.92
CA ALA A 190 -0.94 0.42 20.08
C ALA A 190 -2.38 -0.05 19.85
N GLY A 191 -2.65 -0.54 18.63
CA GLY A 191 -3.94 -1.08 18.24
C GLY A 191 -4.22 -2.47 18.78
N GLN A 192 -5.46 -2.73 19.14
CA GLN A 192 -5.96 -4.05 19.51
C GLN A 192 -6.83 -4.57 18.38
N VAL A 193 -6.35 -5.59 17.69
CA VAL A 193 -7.00 -6.17 16.52
C VAL A 193 -7.42 -7.62 16.81
N PRO A 194 -8.70 -7.98 16.68
CA PRO A 194 -9.12 -9.37 16.84
C PRO A 194 -8.32 -10.31 15.94
N GLY A 195 -7.72 -11.33 16.50
CA GLY A 195 -6.87 -12.27 15.77
C GLY A 195 -5.36 -11.99 15.87
N ILE A 196 -4.97 -10.89 16.51
CA ILE A 196 -3.58 -10.54 16.79
C ILE A 196 -3.40 -10.36 18.31
N SER A 197 -2.40 -11.00 18.89
CA SER A 197 -2.17 -10.99 20.34
C SER A 197 -1.31 -9.82 20.84
N HIS A 198 -0.60 -9.16 19.93
CA HIS A 198 0.31 -8.04 20.22
C HIS A 198 -0.30 -6.73 19.78
N ASP A 199 0.21 -5.63 20.35
CA ASP A 199 -0.11 -4.30 19.86
C ASP A 199 0.24 -4.21 18.37
N THR A 200 -0.65 -3.60 17.59
CA THR A 200 -0.59 -3.59 16.13
C THR A 200 -0.77 -2.16 15.64
N ASP A 201 -0.05 -1.81 14.60
CA ASP A 201 -0.19 -0.50 13.97
C ASP A 201 -1.57 -0.41 13.28
N LEU A 202 -2.22 0.75 13.42
CA LEU A 202 -3.52 1.02 12.83
C LEU A 202 -3.41 2.13 11.79
N ASP A 203 -4.01 1.88 10.63
CA ASP A 203 -3.94 2.74 9.46
C ASP A 203 -5.30 3.20 8.96
N VAL A 204 -5.37 4.45 8.54
CA VAL A 204 -6.37 4.94 7.59
C VAL A 204 -5.71 4.93 6.21
N ILE A 205 -6.36 4.31 5.25
CA ILE A 205 -5.87 4.23 3.88
C ILE A 205 -6.70 5.16 2.99
N TYR A 206 -6.07 6.01 2.21
CA TYR A 206 -6.72 6.97 1.31
C TYR A 206 -6.60 6.50 -0.14
N GLY A 207 -7.65 6.60 -0.92
CA GLY A 207 -7.78 6.07 -2.28
C GLY A 207 -6.81 6.64 -3.31
N VAL A 208 -5.53 6.51 -3.09
CA VAL A 208 -4.53 6.81 -4.10
C VAL A 208 -4.12 5.53 -4.80
N SER A 209 -4.46 5.45 -6.08
CA SER A 209 -3.97 4.37 -6.91
C SER A 209 -2.46 4.46 -7.10
N SER A 210 -1.78 3.33 -7.03
CA SER A 210 -0.35 3.19 -7.38
C SER A 210 -0.08 3.41 -8.87
N TYR A 211 -1.15 3.43 -9.66
CA TYR A 211 -1.09 3.56 -11.11
C TYR A 211 -1.68 4.88 -11.56
N PRO A 212 -1.15 5.48 -12.64
CA PRO A 212 -1.74 6.67 -13.23
C PRO A 212 -3.15 6.38 -13.73
N GLU A 213 -4.03 7.37 -13.61
CA GLU A 213 -5.38 7.27 -14.17
C GLU A 213 -5.31 7.03 -15.69
N PRO A 214 -6.05 6.02 -16.21
CA PRO A 214 -6.11 5.77 -17.63
C PRO A 214 -6.68 6.97 -18.40
N THR A 215 -6.08 7.28 -19.54
CA THR A 215 -6.59 8.30 -20.45
C THR A 215 -7.51 7.76 -21.54
N LYS A 216 -7.50 6.44 -21.76
CA LYS A 216 -8.32 5.72 -22.75
C LYS A 216 -9.41 4.88 -22.09
N ASN A 217 -10.40 4.48 -22.86
CA ASN A 217 -11.40 3.52 -22.43
C ASN A 217 -10.77 2.13 -22.33
N LEU A 218 -11.13 1.42 -21.25
CA LEU A 218 -10.67 0.06 -20.99
C LEU A 218 -11.84 -0.92 -20.96
N ARG A 219 -11.61 -2.12 -21.48
CA ARG A 219 -12.62 -3.18 -21.58
C ARG A 219 -11.97 -4.57 -21.56
N LYS A 220 -12.80 -5.58 -21.47
CA LYS A 220 -12.36 -6.98 -21.51
C LYS A 220 -11.41 -7.25 -22.70
N GLY A 221 -10.26 -7.83 -22.41
CA GLY A 221 -9.17 -8.11 -23.34
C GLY A 221 -8.00 -7.14 -23.24
N ASP A 222 -8.18 -5.96 -22.66
CA ASP A 222 -7.10 -4.99 -22.46
C ASP A 222 -6.10 -5.48 -21.42
N ARG A 223 -4.86 -5.00 -21.54
CA ARG A 223 -3.75 -5.33 -20.65
C ARG A 223 -2.87 -4.14 -20.34
N GLY A 224 -2.17 -4.19 -19.19
CA GLY A 224 -1.16 -3.20 -18.79
C GLY A 224 -1.52 -2.45 -17.52
N THR A 225 -0.72 -1.44 -17.19
CA THR A 225 -0.83 -0.64 -15.96
C THR A 225 -2.16 0.10 -15.84
N ASP A 226 -2.77 0.50 -16.96
CA ASP A 226 -4.10 1.10 -17.00
C ASP A 226 -5.16 0.15 -16.41
N VAL A 227 -5.03 -1.15 -16.67
CA VAL A 227 -5.93 -2.18 -16.13
C VAL A 227 -5.65 -2.40 -14.63
N CYS A 228 -4.38 -2.32 -14.22
CA CYS A 228 -4.02 -2.38 -12.80
C CYS A 228 -4.73 -1.27 -12.01
N TRP A 229 -4.76 -0.04 -12.55
CA TRP A 229 -5.51 1.06 -11.93
C TRP A 229 -6.98 0.72 -11.72
N VAL A 230 -7.63 0.14 -12.73
CA VAL A 230 -9.04 -0.28 -12.64
C VAL A 230 -9.23 -1.36 -11.58
N GLN A 231 -8.38 -2.39 -11.58
CA GLN A 231 -8.45 -3.51 -10.63
C GLN A 231 -8.22 -3.03 -9.20
N GLU A 232 -7.23 -2.15 -9.00
CA GLU A 232 -6.94 -1.56 -7.70
C GLU A 232 -8.15 -0.75 -7.20
N ARG A 233 -8.73 0.13 -8.03
CA ARG A 233 -9.90 0.92 -7.66
C ARG A 233 -11.13 0.07 -7.35
N LEU A 234 -11.37 -0.97 -8.12
CA LEU A 234 -12.45 -1.93 -7.83
C LEU A 234 -12.23 -2.70 -6.52
N ASN A 235 -10.96 -2.98 -6.17
CA ASN A 235 -10.65 -3.63 -4.89
C ASN A 235 -10.97 -2.73 -3.69
N TRP A 236 -10.92 -1.40 -3.84
CA TRP A 236 -11.38 -0.48 -2.81
C TRP A 236 -12.89 -0.63 -2.52
N THR A 237 -13.67 -1.09 -3.49
CA THR A 237 -15.09 -1.41 -3.31
C THR A 237 -15.35 -2.87 -2.89
N GLY A 238 -14.28 -3.63 -2.61
CA GLY A 238 -14.38 -5.01 -2.15
C GLY A 238 -14.42 -6.06 -3.25
N ALA A 239 -14.03 -5.74 -4.48
CA ALA A 239 -14.11 -6.67 -5.61
C ALA A 239 -13.17 -7.89 -5.52
N GLY A 240 -12.11 -7.83 -4.70
CA GLY A 240 -11.20 -8.98 -4.46
C GLY A 240 -10.46 -9.48 -5.70
N LEU A 241 -10.08 -8.58 -6.61
CA LEU A 241 -9.37 -8.91 -7.84
C LEU A 241 -7.87 -9.04 -7.60
N ASP A 242 -7.22 -9.93 -8.33
CA ASP A 242 -5.78 -9.87 -8.52
C ASP A 242 -5.45 -8.64 -9.38
N VAL A 243 -4.51 -7.80 -8.92
CA VAL A 243 -4.04 -6.63 -9.69
C VAL A 243 -2.94 -7.11 -10.65
N ASP A 244 -3.36 -7.86 -11.68
CA ASP A 244 -2.48 -8.55 -12.63
C ASP A 244 -2.32 -7.80 -13.97
N GLY A 245 -3.03 -6.67 -14.11
CA GLY A 245 -3.05 -5.89 -15.35
C GLY A 245 -3.75 -6.58 -16.51
N SER A 246 -4.57 -7.60 -16.26
CA SER A 246 -5.33 -8.29 -17.29
C SER A 246 -6.83 -8.04 -17.10
N PHE A 247 -7.47 -7.35 -18.03
CA PHE A 247 -8.92 -7.15 -18.01
C PHE A 247 -9.64 -8.44 -18.42
N GLY A 248 -9.59 -9.42 -17.54
CA GLY A 248 -10.22 -10.73 -17.72
C GLY A 248 -11.71 -10.75 -17.36
N PRO A 249 -12.33 -11.95 -17.38
CA PRO A 249 -13.76 -12.11 -17.02
C PRO A 249 -14.09 -11.63 -15.61
N LYS A 250 -13.19 -11.82 -14.63
CA LYS A 250 -13.38 -11.35 -13.25
C LYS A 250 -13.41 -9.82 -13.18
N THR A 251 -12.49 -9.16 -13.87
CA THR A 251 -12.44 -7.70 -13.94
C THR A 251 -13.68 -7.13 -14.65
N ASP A 252 -14.11 -7.72 -15.77
CA ASP A 252 -15.34 -7.33 -16.48
C ASP A 252 -16.58 -7.46 -15.57
N ALA A 253 -16.70 -8.57 -14.85
CA ALA A 253 -17.80 -8.77 -13.92
C ALA A 253 -17.81 -7.74 -12.79
N ALA A 254 -16.64 -7.43 -12.22
CA ALA A 254 -16.50 -6.43 -11.16
C ALA A 254 -16.83 -5.01 -11.67
N VAL A 255 -16.40 -4.65 -12.88
CA VAL A 255 -16.75 -3.36 -13.51
C VAL A 255 -18.28 -3.26 -13.69
N ARG A 256 -18.93 -4.30 -14.19
CA ARG A 256 -20.41 -4.29 -14.38
C ARG A 256 -21.16 -4.21 -13.05
N THR A 257 -20.65 -4.87 -12.01
CA THR A 257 -21.23 -4.75 -10.66
C THR A 257 -21.09 -3.33 -10.15
N PHE A 258 -19.89 -2.76 -10.22
CA PHE A 258 -19.62 -1.38 -9.84
C PHE A 258 -20.51 -0.37 -10.60
N GLN A 259 -20.62 -0.53 -11.92
CA GLN A 259 -21.47 0.34 -12.75
C GLN A 259 -22.95 0.29 -12.30
N ARG A 260 -23.46 -0.89 -11.97
CA ARG A 260 -24.84 -1.07 -11.48
C ARG A 260 -25.05 -0.39 -10.13
N GLU A 261 -24.11 -0.54 -9.21
CA GLU A 261 -24.18 0.01 -7.85
C GLU A 261 -24.04 1.53 -7.81
N HIS A 262 -23.51 2.12 -8.90
CA HIS A 262 -23.29 3.57 -9.04
C HIS A 262 -24.17 4.20 -10.11
N ASP A 263 -25.26 3.55 -10.51
CA ASP A 263 -26.22 4.06 -11.51
C ASP A 263 -25.59 4.46 -12.85
N LEU A 264 -24.53 3.75 -13.27
CA LEU A 264 -23.87 3.95 -14.56
C LEU A 264 -24.38 2.97 -15.62
N ALA A 265 -24.10 3.26 -16.89
CA ALA A 265 -24.35 2.32 -17.98
C ALA A 265 -23.56 1.02 -17.75
N VAL A 266 -24.26 -0.13 -17.65
CA VAL A 266 -23.68 -1.45 -17.34
C VAL A 266 -23.15 -2.10 -18.62
N ASP A 267 -22.12 -1.49 -19.22
CA ASP A 267 -21.53 -1.91 -20.50
C ASP A 267 -20.18 -2.65 -20.35
N GLY A 268 -19.62 -2.68 -19.13
CA GLY A 268 -18.31 -3.28 -18.85
C GLY A 268 -17.14 -2.47 -19.41
N ILE A 269 -17.37 -1.21 -19.79
CA ILE A 269 -16.35 -0.30 -20.33
C ILE A 269 -15.99 0.73 -19.25
N VAL A 270 -14.73 0.83 -18.93
CA VAL A 270 -14.21 1.87 -18.05
C VAL A 270 -13.92 3.12 -18.86
N GLY A 271 -14.99 3.83 -19.20
CA GLY A 271 -14.97 5.13 -19.86
C GLY A 271 -14.85 6.29 -18.87
N PRO A 272 -14.96 7.56 -19.32
CA PRO A 272 -14.78 8.74 -18.47
C PRO A 272 -15.70 8.75 -17.24
N GLN A 273 -16.96 8.37 -17.38
CA GLN A 273 -17.92 8.34 -16.27
C GLN A 273 -17.56 7.26 -15.23
N THR A 274 -17.24 6.05 -15.70
CA THR A 274 -16.82 4.96 -14.82
C THR A 274 -15.51 5.30 -14.12
N ARG A 275 -14.54 5.93 -14.82
CA ARG A 275 -13.29 6.40 -14.18
C ARG A 275 -13.55 7.45 -13.11
N ALA A 276 -14.40 8.43 -13.40
CA ALA A 276 -14.76 9.46 -12.43
C ALA A 276 -15.40 8.87 -11.17
N ALA A 277 -16.28 7.89 -11.32
CA ALA A 277 -16.88 7.18 -10.18
C ALA A 277 -15.85 6.34 -9.42
N LEU A 278 -14.98 5.61 -10.13
CA LEU A 278 -13.89 4.85 -9.52
C LEU A 278 -12.85 5.73 -8.77
N LYS A 279 -12.74 7.00 -9.12
CA LYS A 279 -11.91 7.97 -8.38
C LYS A 279 -12.57 8.47 -7.11
N ALA A 280 -13.86 8.44 -7.05
CA ALA A 280 -14.65 8.98 -5.94
C ALA A 280 -14.84 7.98 -4.79
N VAL A 281 -14.41 6.72 -4.98
CA VAL A 281 -14.49 5.63 -3.99
C VAL A 281 -13.20 5.36 -3.28
#